data_fa777d36e2665bd6d147827e23933203
#
_entry.id   fa777d36e2665bd6d147827e23933203
#
_cell.length_a   1.000
_cell.length_b   1.000
_cell.length_c   1.000
_cell.angle_alpha   90.00
_cell.angle_beta   90.00
_cell.angle_gamma   90.00
#
_symmetry.space_group_name_H-M   'P 1'
#
loop_
_entity.id
_entity.type
_entity.pdbx_description
1 polymer ?
#
loop_
_entity_poly.entity_id
_entity_poly.type
_entity_poly.pdbx_seq_one_letter_code
_entity_poly.pdbx_strand_id
1 'polypeptide(L)'
;MVFIGGVNAQQKINWSYSARNLGNNKYEVHIIATPPLGWHIYSQLTPDGGPVPTIFKFNNNALIALQGKVKEKGKVISYFDKNFKVDVKYFEGKADFVQLVTVKGKIKTNISGEIESMICNDRICMPPTTEKFNVSLN
;
A
#
# COMPACT_ATOMS: atom_id res chain seq x y z
N MET A 1 -2.32 38.46 7.30
CA MET A 1 -2.45 37.66 7.74
C MET A 1 -2.24 36.53 7.52
N VAL A 2 -1.99 36.02 7.59
CA VAL A 2 -1.77 35.01 7.51
C VAL A 2 -2.11 33.85 7.88
N PHE A 3 -2.19 33.28 7.77
CA PHE A 3 -2.64 32.24 8.18
C PHE A 3 -2.17 31.17 8.56
N ILE A 4 -1.96 30.95 8.64
CA ILE A 4 -1.72 29.96 9.23
C ILE A 4 -2.36 28.75 9.02
N GLY A 5 -2.85 28.56 7.99
CA GLY A 5 -3.65 27.48 7.64
C GLY A 5 -3.01 26.14 7.62
N GLY A 6 -1.77 26.02 7.44
CA GLY A 6 -1.14 24.73 7.33
C GLY A 6 -1.11 23.89 8.58
N VAL A 7 -1.50 24.52 9.66
CA VAL A 7 -1.41 23.85 10.91
C VAL A 7 -2.11 22.57 11.00
N ASN A 8 -3.24 22.43 10.34
CA ASN A 8 -4.07 21.24 10.42
C ASN A 8 -3.92 20.32 9.23
N ALA A 9 -2.91 20.56 8.41
CA ALA A 9 -2.69 19.73 7.25
C ALA A 9 -2.36 18.31 7.68
N GLN A 10 -3.17 17.35 7.22
CA GLN A 10 -2.90 15.96 7.47
C GLN A 10 -1.78 15.48 6.56
N GLN A 11 -0.93 14.63 7.10
CA GLN A 11 0.08 13.96 6.31
C GLN A 11 -0.57 12.81 5.57
N LYS A 12 -0.34 12.73 4.27
CA LYS A 12 -0.95 11.71 3.42
C LYS A 12 0.09 10.98 2.61
N ILE A 13 -0.17 9.72 2.34
CA ILE A 13 0.65 8.93 1.45
C ILE A 13 0.33 9.35 0.01
N ASN A 14 1.37 9.50 -0.80
CA ASN A 14 1.20 9.64 -2.24
C ASN A 14 1.22 8.26 -2.86
N TRP A 15 0.08 7.83 -3.40
CA TRP A 15 -0.06 6.53 -4.05
C TRP A 15 0.12 6.67 -5.54
N SER A 16 0.85 5.74 -6.16
CA SER A 16 0.94 5.66 -7.61
C SER A 16 0.76 4.23 -8.05
N TYR A 17 0.26 4.04 -9.27
CA TYR A 17 -0.15 2.74 -9.78
C TYR A 17 0.34 2.55 -11.20
N SER A 18 0.73 1.32 -11.52
CA SER A 18 1.06 0.95 -12.89
C SER A 18 0.84 -0.54 -13.09
N ALA A 19 0.69 -0.95 -14.34
CA ALA A 19 0.59 -2.36 -14.69
C ALA A 19 1.53 -2.61 -15.84
N ARG A 20 2.35 -3.65 -15.69
CA ARG A 20 3.29 -4.08 -16.73
C ARG A 20 2.80 -5.37 -17.34
N ASN A 21 2.62 -5.39 -18.65
CA ASN A 21 2.22 -6.57 -19.38
C ASN A 21 3.43 -7.51 -19.50
N LEU A 22 3.31 -8.72 -18.95
CA LEU A 22 4.37 -9.72 -18.96
C LEU A 22 4.22 -10.70 -20.12
N GLY A 23 3.18 -10.54 -20.94
CA GLY A 23 2.85 -11.51 -21.97
C GLY A 23 1.95 -12.62 -21.44
N ASN A 24 1.32 -13.36 -22.35
CA ASN A 24 0.44 -14.49 -22.00
C ASN A 24 -0.68 -14.09 -21.04
N ASN A 25 -1.25 -12.89 -21.24
CA ASN A 25 -2.34 -12.35 -20.40
C ASN A 25 -1.96 -12.14 -18.94
N LYS A 26 -0.67 -12.08 -18.64
CA LYS A 26 -0.18 -11.84 -17.27
C LYS A 26 0.28 -10.41 -17.11
N TYR A 27 -0.02 -9.85 -15.94
CA TYR A 27 0.35 -8.49 -15.61
C TYR A 27 0.99 -8.45 -14.23
N GLU A 28 1.93 -7.53 -14.09
CA GLU A 28 2.54 -7.20 -12.81
C GLU A 28 2.02 -5.82 -12.41
N VAL A 29 1.20 -5.78 -11.39
CA VAL A 29 0.57 -4.54 -10.92
C VAL A 29 1.39 -3.99 -9.77
N HIS A 30 1.86 -2.75 -9.93
CA HIS A 30 2.63 -2.04 -8.91
C HIS A 30 1.76 -1.01 -8.22
N ILE A 31 1.69 -1.08 -6.92
CA ILE A 31 1.00 -0.13 -6.07
C ILE A 31 2.07 0.47 -5.18
N ILE A 32 2.44 1.71 -5.45
CA ILE A 32 3.59 2.33 -4.80
C ILE A 32 3.11 3.37 -3.81
N ALA A 33 3.53 3.19 -2.56
CA ALA A 33 3.26 4.11 -1.46
C ALA A 33 4.49 4.98 -1.24
N THR A 34 4.31 6.29 -1.28
CA THR A 34 5.37 7.24 -0.96
C THR A 34 4.89 8.13 0.19
N PRO A 35 5.20 7.74 1.43
CA PRO A 35 4.83 8.58 2.57
C PRO A 35 5.65 9.87 2.58
N PRO A 36 5.17 10.91 3.24
CA PRO A 36 5.94 12.13 3.40
C PRO A 36 7.25 11.85 4.13
N LEU A 37 8.23 12.73 3.94
CA LEU A 37 9.52 12.61 4.59
C LEU A 37 9.34 12.53 6.12
N GLY A 38 9.99 11.56 6.73
CA GLY A 38 9.92 11.34 8.18
C GLY A 38 8.75 10.49 8.62
N TRP A 39 7.87 10.10 7.71
CA TRP A 39 6.74 9.22 7.99
C TRP A 39 6.99 7.84 7.41
N HIS A 40 6.42 6.82 8.04
CA HIS A 40 6.62 5.43 7.65
C HIS A 40 5.28 4.73 7.46
N ILE A 41 5.19 3.93 6.40
CA ILE A 41 4.07 3.00 6.20
C ILE A 41 4.52 1.62 6.65
N TYR A 42 3.57 0.81 7.13
CA TYR A 42 3.88 -0.47 7.73
C TYR A 42 3.69 -1.62 6.77
N SER A 43 4.55 -2.63 6.94
CA SER A 43 4.48 -3.86 6.17
C SER A 43 3.18 -4.61 6.45
N GLN A 44 2.68 -5.35 5.45
CA GLN A 44 1.57 -6.29 5.63
C GLN A 44 1.88 -7.33 6.71
N LEU A 45 3.16 -7.56 6.99
CA LEU A 45 3.61 -8.57 7.93
C LEU A 45 3.73 -8.05 9.36
N THR A 46 3.33 -6.81 9.60
CA THR A 46 3.33 -6.26 10.96
C THR A 46 2.32 -7.03 11.80
N PRO A 47 2.72 -7.58 12.95
CA PRO A 47 1.81 -8.35 13.79
C PRO A 47 0.69 -7.51 14.38
N ASP A 48 -0.38 -8.17 14.80
CA ASP A 48 -1.48 -7.53 15.50
C ASP A 48 -1.02 -6.98 16.84
N GLY A 49 -1.74 -5.98 17.33
CA GLY A 49 -1.49 -5.38 18.63
C GLY A 49 -0.64 -4.13 18.60
N GLY A 50 -0.19 -3.72 17.42
CA GLY A 50 0.58 -2.51 17.21
C GLY A 50 -0.02 -1.61 16.16
N PRO A 51 0.82 -0.94 15.36
CA PRO A 51 0.34 -0.14 14.24
C PRO A 51 -0.42 -0.99 13.24
N VAL A 52 -1.37 -0.38 12.54
CA VAL A 52 -2.16 -1.09 11.53
C VAL A 52 -1.27 -1.50 10.37
N PRO A 53 -1.20 -2.78 10.01
CA PRO A 53 -0.47 -3.21 8.83
C PRO A 53 -1.18 -2.72 7.56
N THR A 54 -0.43 -2.62 6.47
CA THR A 54 -1.04 -2.31 5.18
C THR A 54 -1.83 -3.53 4.71
N ILE A 55 -3.10 -3.32 4.35
CA ILE A 55 -4.01 -4.39 3.99
C ILE A 55 -4.63 -4.08 2.63
N PHE A 56 -4.59 -5.06 1.72
CA PHE A 56 -5.17 -4.94 0.39
C PHE A 56 -6.45 -5.76 0.32
N LYS A 57 -7.51 -5.15 -0.18
CA LYS A 57 -8.78 -5.82 -0.45
C LYS A 57 -9.13 -5.60 -1.91
N PHE A 58 -9.02 -6.66 -2.70
CA PHE A 58 -9.32 -6.58 -4.13
C PHE A 58 -10.81 -6.85 -4.36
N ASN A 59 -11.41 -6.06 -5.25
CA ASN A 59 -12.79 -6.28 -5.66
C ASN A 59 -12.88 -7.54 -6.53
N ASN A 60 -14.00 -8.23 -6.42
CA ASN A 60 -14.24 -9.39 -7.26
C ASN A 60 -14.32 -8.96 -8.73
N ASN A 61 -13.66 -9.70 -9.60
CA ASN A 61 -13.70 -9.49 -11.05
C ASN A 61 -13.52 -10.85 -11.70
N ALA A 62 -14.59 -11.33 -12.36
CA ALA A 62 -14.59 -12.65 -12.98
C ALA A 62 -13.62 -12.76 -14.15
N LEU A 63 -13.14 -11.63 -14.68
CA LEU A 63 -12.24 -11.59 -15.82
C LEU A 63 -10.76 -11.71 -15.45
N ILE A 64 -10.46 -11.72 -14.16
CA ILE A 64 -9.07 -11.80 -13.72
C ILE A 64 -8.91 -12.90 -12.65
N ALA A 65 -7.67 -13.36 -12.53
CA ALA A 65 -7.28 -14.26 -11.45
C ALA A 65 -6.03 -13.70 -10.78
N LEU A 66 -6.08 -13.53 -9.47
CA LEU A 66 -4.93 -13.09 -8.70
C LEU A 66 -3.96 -14.26 -8.54
N GLN A 67 -2.67 -14.02 -8.78
CA GLN A 67 -1.64 -15.04 -8.67
C GLN A 67 -0.82 -14.78 -7.42
N GLY A 68 -1.10 -15.55 -6.38
CA GLY A 68 -0.40 -15.41 -5.10
C GLY A 68 -0.82 -14.16 -4.34
N LYS A 69 -0.05 -13.85 -3.32
CA LYS A 69 -0.30 -12.70 -2.45
C LYS A 69 0.46 -11.48 -2.94
N VAL A 70 0.08 -10.31 -2.45
CA VAL A 70 0.83 -9.08 -2.68
C VAL A 70 2.23 -9.24 -2.09
N LYS A 71 3.24 -8.98 -2.90
CA LYS A 71 4.64 -9.00 -2.48
C LYS A 71 5.12 -7.58 -2.23
N GLU A 72 6.04 -7.45 -1.29
CA GLU A 72 6.57 -6.15 -0.91
C GLU A 72 8.00 -5.99 -1.38
N LYS A 73 8.31 -4.83 -1.94
CA LYS A 73 9.66 -4.43 -2.30
C LYS A 73 9.96 -3.09 -1.65
N GLY A 74 11.12 -2.99 -1.05
CA GLY A 74 11.54 -1.78 -0.37
C GLY A 74 12.45 -2.13 0.79
N LYS A 75 12.88 -1.10 1.50
CA LYS A 75 13.76 -1.28 2.64
C LYS A 75 12.92 -1.40 3.90
N VAL A 76 12.80 -2.61 4.41
CA VAL A 76 12.04 -2.90 5.62
C VAL A 76 12.92 -2.78 6.83
N ILE A 77 12.45 -2.01 7.81
CA ILE A 77 13.08 -1.91 9.12
C ILE A 77 12.19 -2.67 10.12
N SER A 78 12.82 -3.53 10.90
CA SER A 78 12.13 -4.30 11.93
C SER A 78 12.68 -3.91 13.28
N TYR A 79 11.80 -3.61 14.23
CA TYR A 79 12.23 -3.32 15.60
C TYR A 79 11.13 -3.68 16.58
N PHE A 80 11.54 -3.90 17.83
CA PHE A 80 10.59 -4.18 18.91
C PHE A 80 10.08 -2.87 19.48
N ASP A 81 8.76 -2.67 19.41
CA ASP A 81 8.11 -1.48 19.96
C ASP A 81 7.76 -1.73 21.42
N LYS A 82 8.37 -0.94 22.32
CA LYS A 82 8.19 -1.11 23.74
C LYS A 82 6.79 -0.74 24.21
N ASN A 83 6.13 0.17 23.50
CA ASN A 83 4.79 0.62 23.86
C ASN A 83 3.73 -0.43 23.52
N PHE A 84 3.83 -1.01 22.32
CA PHE A 84 2.91 -2.04 21.87
C PHE A 84 3.36 -3.44 22.25
N LYS A 85 4.64 -3.62 22.59
CA LYS A 85 5.24 -4.91 22.95
C LYS A 85 5.14 -5.94 21.82
N VAL A 86 5.33 -5.48 20.58
CA VAL A 86 5.33 -6.31 19.38
C VAL A 86 6.47 -5.89 18.48
N ASP A 87 6.88 -6.79 17.60
CA ASP A 87 7.81 -6.45 16.53
C ASP A 87 7.07 -5.68 15.46
N VAL A 88 7.60 -4.52 15.11
CA VAL A 88 7.01 -3.64 14.11
C VAL A 88 7.88 -3.66 12.88
N LYS A 89 7.25 -3.73 11.71
CA LYS A 89 7.94 -3.72 10.41
C LYS A 89 7.41 -2.57 9.58
N TYR A 90 8.30 -1.64 9.25
CA TYR A 90 7.90 -0.49 8.43
C TYR A 90 8.89 -0.28 7.30
N PHE A 91 8.47 0.47 6.29
CA PHE A 91 9.34 0.79 5.17
C PHE A 91 10.04 2.11 5.42
N GLU A 92 11.34 2.12 5.14
CA GLU A 92 12.11 3.35 5.13
C GLU A 92 11.98 3.95 3.74
N GLY A 93 11.13 4.98 3.60
CA GLY A 93 10.83 5.59 2.33
C GLY A 93 9.74 4.87 1.56
N LYS A 94 9.92 4.78 0.26
CA LYS A 94 8.93 4.22 -0.67
C LYS A 94 8.76 2.72 -0.50
N ALA A 95 7.52 2.26 -0.59
CA ALA A 95 7.18 0.84 -0.62
C ALA A 95 6.49 0.50 -1.93
N ASP A 96 6.94 -0.56 -2.58
CA ASP A 96 6.34 -1.05 -3.83
C ASP A 96 5.65 -2.37 -3.55
N PHE A 97 4.31 -2.36 -3.62
CA PHE A 97 3.50 -3.56 -3.42
C PHE A 97 3.13 -4.11 -4.79
N VAL A 98 3.44 -5.38 -5.01
CA VAL A 98 3.31 -6.00 -6.33
C VAL A 98 2.35 -7.16 -6.28
N GLN A 99 1.32 -7.13 -7.15
CA GLN A 99 0.36 -8.21 -7.32
C GLN A 99 0.43 -8.72 -8.75
N LEU A 100 0.63 -10.02 -8.88
CA LEU A 100 0.56 -10.67 -10.18
C LEU A 100 -0.88 -11.04 -10.50
N VAL A 101 -1.28 -10.81 -11.75
CA VAL A 101 -2.65 -11.00 -12.20
C VAL A 101 -2.65 -11.66 -13.57
N THR A 102 -3.58 -12.57 -13.78
CA THR A 102 -3.83 -13.13 -15.10
C THR A 102 -5.21 -12.68 -15.58
N VAL A 103 -5.30 -12.15 -16.78
CA VAL A 103 -6.57 -11.82 -17.42
C VAL A 103 -7.07 -13.03 -18.18
N LYS A 104 -8.35 -13.37 -17.98
CA LYS A 104 -8.97 -14.53 -18.62
C LYS A 104 -9.45 -14.13 -20.01
N GLY A 105 -8.58 -14.34 -21.02
CA GLY A 105 -8.89 -14.01 -22.40
C GLY A 105 -8.27 -12.68 -22.83
N LYS A 106 -8.52 -12.34 -24.09
CA LYS A 106 -8.00 -11.11 -24.69
C LYS A 106 -9.02 -10.00 -24.57
N ILE A 107 -9.18 -9.49 -23.37
CA ILE A 107 -10.18 -8.48 -23.09
C ILE A 107 -9.56 -7.40 -22.22
N LYS A 108 -9.98 -6.17 -22.44
CA LYS A 108 -9.57 -5.05 -21.58
C LYS A 108 -10.38 -5.10 -20.30
N THR A 109 -9.69 -5.02 -19.18
CA THR A 109 -10.34 -5.00 -17.87
C THR A 109 -9.49 -4.20 -16.92
N ASN A 110 -9.79 -4.29 -15.65
CA ASN A 110 -9.04 -3.59 -14.63
C ASN A 110 -8.96 -4.42 -13.35
N ILE A 111 -8.04 -4.04 -12.48
CA ILE A 111 -8.00 -4.54 -11.12
C ILE A 111 -8.26 -3.35 -10.21
N SER A 112 -9.16 -3.54 -9.26
CA SER A 112 -9.55 -2.47 -8.35
C SER A 112 -9.69 -3.00 -6.94
N GLY A 113 -9.79 -2.08 -5.99
CA GLY A 113 -9.95 -2.46 -4.60
C GLY A 113 -9.69 -1.32 -3.66
N GLU A 114 -9.35 -1.68 -2.45
CA GLU A 114 -9.07 -0.72 -1.39
C GLU A 114 -7.80 -1.11 -0.66
N ILE A 115 -7.07 -0.10 -0.19
CA ILE A 115 -5.87 -0.27 0.62
C ILE A 115 -6.12 0.41 1.96
N GLU A 116 -6.06 -0.36 3.04
CA GLU A 116 -6.08 0.18 4.38
C GLU A 116 -4.65 0.34 4.84
N SER A 117 -4.31 1.51 5.37
CA SER A 117 -2.96 1.78 5.80
C SER A 117 -2.92 2.82 6.91
N MET A 118 -1.78 2.90 7.56
CA MET A 118 -1.52 3.87 8.60
C MET A 118 -0.08 4.33 8.49
N ILE A 119 0.16 5.62 8.74
CA ILE A 119 1.53 6.14 8.80
C ILE A 119 1.79 6.77 10.16
N CYS A 120 3.02 6.64 10.61
CA CYS A 120 3.51 7.25 11.85
C CYS A 120 4.85 7.90 11.60
N ASN A 121 5.14 8.91 12.41
CA ASN A 121 6.51 9.42 12.54
C ASN A 121 7.02 9.03 13.93
N ASP A 122 8.11 9.67 14.39
CA ASP A 122 8.70 9.32 15.68
C ASP A 122 7.83 9.72 16.87
N ARG A 123 6.79 10.50 16.65
CA ARG A 123 5.98 11.07 17.73
C ARG A 123 4.52 10.63 17.69
N ILE A 124 3.92 10.66 16.50
CA ILE A 124 2.48 10.45 16.37
C ILE A 124 2.17 9.57 15.17
N CYS A 125 0.97 9.04 15.19
CA CYS A 125 0.40 8.31 14.05
C CYS A 125 -0.81 9.07 13.53
N MET A 126 -0.97 9.09 12.21
CA MET A 126 -2.21 9.56 11.61
C MET A 126 -3.26 8.45 11.75
N PRO A 127 -4.55 8.80 11.80
CA PRO A 127 -5.59 7.77 11.80
C PRO A 127 -5.46 6.87 10.56
N PRO A 128 -5.84 5.61 10.66
CA PRO A 128 -5.84 4.73 9.49
C PRO A 128 -6.71 5.31 8.38
N THR A 129 -6.28 5.11 7.14
CA THR A 129 -7.00 5.58 5.96
C THR A 129 -7.28 4.44 5.01
N THR A 130 -8.28 4.63 4.17
CA THR A 130 -8.62 3.69 3.10
C THR A 130 -8.47 4.40 1.77
N GLU A 131 -7.63 3.85 0.90
CA GLU A 131 -7.40 4.37 -0.44
C GLU A 131 -8.05 3.44 -1.44
N LYS A 132 -8.91 3.98 -2.30
CA LYS A 132 -9.51 3.21 -3.39
C LYS A 132 -8.62 3.31 -4.62
N PHE A 133 -8.46 2.22 -5.33
CA PHE A 133 -7.65 2.21 -6.53
C PHE A 133 -8.33 1.44 -7.66
N ASN A 134 -7.91 1.76 -8.88
CA ASN A 134 -8.40 1.13 -10.09
C ASN A 134 -7.29 1.22 -11.13
N VAL A 135 -6.78 0.08 -11.57
CA VAL A 135 -5.64 0.01 -12.50
C VAL A 135 -6.07 -0.74 -13.75
N SER A 136 -5.85 -0.12 -14.90
CA SER A 136 -6.20 -0.73 -16.19
C SER A 136 -5.24 -1.85 -16.55
N LEU A 137 -5.79 -2.93 -17.08
CA LEU A 137 -5.06 -4.09 -17.59
C LEU A 137 -5.36 -4.25 -19.09
N ASN A 138 -4.51 -3.65 -19.91
CA ASN A 138 -4.73 -3.71 -21.35
C ASN A 138 -3.43 -3.63 -22.15
#